data_ab3b30db84affc74564ef97f7fc14ba9
#
_entry.id   ab3b30db84affc74564ef97f7fc14ba9
#
_cell.length_a   1.000
_cell.length_b   1.000
_cell.length_c   1.000
_cell.angle_alpha   90.00
_cell.angle_beta   90.00
_cell.angle_gamma   90.00
#
_symmetry.space_group_name_H-M   'P 1'
#
loop_
_entity.id
_entity.type
_entity.pdbx_description
1 polymer ?
#
loop_
_entity_poly.entity_id
_entity_poly.type
_entity_poly.pdbx_seq_one_letter_code
_entity_poly.pdbx_strand_id
1 'polypeptide(L)'
;PHFVTDKDKQVCELDNPLVLIVMSEIPNIRKIQTVLEYVIKHKRPLLIVASVDQQVKAALCMNKVKGNIKVNIVDLPGFGPTKQDTCEDLAFLTGAKVINEELGDDLDLIDIDCLGEVYTAVTDDKNTVLTVDIEDKDLDQRIQSIQKIIDKEDKNPFLKKKHQQRLAMLSGSVGMVKVGANSKVEMKEKKDRVEDAIYATKAALKEGIVPGGGVALLNA
;
A
#
# COMPACT_ATOMS: atom_id res chain seq x y z
N PRO A 1 -9.85 3.57 -10.75
CA PRO A 1 -9.91 3.06 -12.14
C PRO A 1 -8.89 3.74 -13.08
N HIS A 2 -8.55 5.04 -12.88
CA HIS A 2 -7.64 5.79 -13.77
C HIS A 2 -6.16 5.39 -13.63
N PHE A 3 -5.78 4.81 -12.50
CA PHE A 3 -4.40 4.44 -12.17
C PHE A 3 -4.12 2.94 -12.28
N VAL A 4 -5.04 2.15 -12.81
CA VAL A 4 -4.87 0.71 -13.05
C VAL A 4 -3.68 0.45 -13.98
N THR A 5 -2.81 -0.48 -13.61
CA THR A 5 -1.67 -0.94 -14.43
C THR A 5 -1.98 -2.24 -15.13
N ASP A 6 -2.70 -3.15 -14.47
CA ASP A 6 -3.20 -4.41 -15.02
C ASP A 6 -4.73 -4.31 -15.20
N LYS A 7 -5.16 -4.20 -16.46
CA LYS A 7 -6.59 -4.03 -16.80
C LYS A 7 -7.40 -5.31 -16.61
N ASP A 8 -6.76 -6.46 -16.72
CA ASP A 8 -7.44 -7.75 -16.61
C ASP A 8 -7.76 -8.05 -15.13
N LYS A 9 -6.83 -7.74 -14.24
CA LYS A 9 -7.01 -7.90 -12.79
C LYS A 9 -7.60 -6.67 -12.10
N GLN A 10 -7.76 -5.55 -12.80
CA GLN A 10 -8.22 -4.26 -12.27
C GLN A 10 -7.40 -3.77 -11.05
N VAL A 11 -6.09 -4.03 -11.05
CA VAL A 11 -5.16 -3.64 -9.99
C VAL A 11 -4.13 -2.62 -10.47
N CYS A 12 -3.61 -1.83 -9.53
CA CYS A 12 -2.44 -1.00 -9.74
C CYS A 12 -1.28 -1.62 -8.97
N GLU A 13 -0.29 -2.13 -9.69
CA GLU A 13 0.93 -2.70 -9.13
C GLU A 13 2.09 -1.74 -9.38
N LEU A 14 2.80 -1.37 -8.31
CA LEU A 14 3.98 -0.52 -8.34
C LEU A 14 5.15 -1.25 -7.69
N ASP A 15 6.26 -1.38 -8.41
CA ASP A 15 7.49 -2.00 -7.92
C ASP A 15 8.45 -0.92 -7.39
N ASN A 16 8.90 -1.07 -6.15
CA ASN A 16 9.77 -0.12 -5.44
C ASN A 16 9.26 1.33 -5.47
N PRO A 17 7.98 1.58 -5.16
CA PRO A 17 7.47 2.93 -5.16
C PRO A 17 7.98 3.74 -3.97
N LEU A 18 8.13 5.04 -4.21
CA LEU A 18 8.21 6.03 -3.16
C LEU A 18 6.81 6.29 -2.61
N VAL A 19 6.71 6.57 -1.32
CA VAL A 19 5.43 6.80 -0.63
C VAL A 19 5.42 8.22 -0.07
N LEU A 20 4.41 8.99 -0.44
CA LEU A 20 4.15 10.33 0.09
C LEU A 20 2.85 10.28 0.89
N ILE A 21 2.90 10.69 2.16
CA ILE A 21 1.75 10.71 3.07
C ILE A 21 1.43 12.16 3.44
N VAL A 22 0.25 12.65 3.01
CA VAL A 22 -0.21 14.01 3.32
C VAL A 22 -1.61 13.93 3.90
N MET A 23 -1.78 14.39 5.15
CA MET A 23 -3.08 14.37 5.83
C MET A 23 -4.00 15.49 5.36
N SER A 24 -3.44 16.62 4.94
CA SER A 24 -4.18 17.72 4.34
C SER A 24 -4.52 17.43 2.89
N GLU A 25 -5.54 18.10 2.36
CA GLU A 25 -5.84 18.00 0.93
C GLU A 25 -4.74 18.65 0.10
N ILE A 26 -4.32 18.02 -0.99
CA ILE A 26 -3.38 18.60 -1.95
C ILE A 26 -4.19 19.41 -2.98
N PRO A 27 -4.21 20.75 -2.86
CA PRO A 27 -5.09 21.57 -3.69
C PRO A 27 -4.52 21.84 -5.07
N ASN A 28 -3.19 21.77 -5.22
CA ASN A 28 -2.50 22.10 -6.46
C ASN A 28 -1.27 21.20 -6.68
N ILE A 29 -1.03 20.85 -7.93
CA ILE A 29 0.12 20.04 -8.35
C ILE A 29 1.48 20.70 -8.02
N ARG A 30 1.51 22.02 -7.93
CA ARG A 30 2.74 22.77 -7.57
C ARG A 30 3.25 22.42 -6.18
N LYS A 31 2.36 22.10 -5.24
CA LYS A 31 2.71 21.72 -3.87
C LYS A 31 3.58 20.46 -3.80
N ILE A 32 3.45 19.58 -4.78
CA ILE A 32 4.23 18.32 -4.88
C ILE A 32 5.19 18.33 -6.06
N GLN A 33 5.48 19.50 -6.65
CA GLN A 33 6.30 19.61 -7.85
C GLN A 33 7.70 19.04 -7.65
N THR A 34 8.37 19.38 -6.55
CA THR A 34 9.71 18.88 -6.21
C THR A 34 9.77 17.37 -6.20
N VAL A 35 8.76 16.72 -5.58
CA VAL A 35 8.63 15.27 -5.53
C VAL A 35 8.41 14.69 -6.92
N LEU A 36 7.54 15.31 -7.73
CA LEU A 36 7.25 14.83 -9.08
C LEU A 36 8.49 14.95 -9.99
N GLU A 37 9.24 16.03 -9.91
CA GLU A 37 10.49 16.21 -10.66
C GLU A 37 11.51 15.13 -10.30
N TYR A 38 11.66 14.84 -9.00
CA TYR A 38 12.53 13.77 -8.53
C TYR A 38 12.11 12.40 -9.07
N VAL A 39 10.82 12.07 -8.97
CA VAL A 39 10.22 10.81 -9.44
C VAL A 39 10.43 10.63 -10.94
N ILE A 40 10.22 11.69 -11.74
CA ILE A 40 10.43 11.66 -13.19
C ILE A 40 11.91 11.45 -13.53
N LYS A 41 12.79 12.19 -12.87
CA LYS A 41 14.24 12.13 -13.10
C LYS A 41 14.80 10.74 -12.80
N HIS A 42 14.36 10.11 -11.72
CA HIS A 42 14.84 8.79 -11.28
C HIS A 42 14.00 7.63 -11.82
N LYS A 43 12.92 7.91 -12.57
CA LYS A 43 11.99 6.91 -13.13
C LYS A 43 11.42 5.95 -12.06
N ARG A 44 11.26 6.43 -10.83
CA ARG A 44 10.68 5.65 -9.75
C ARG A 44 9.16 5.81 -9.71
N PRO A 45 8.40 4.75 -9.38
CA PRO A 45 6.97 4.88 -9.13
C PRO A 45 6.69 5.72 -7.87
N LEU A 46 5.51 6.34 -7.80
CA LEU A 46 5.07 7.12 -6.65
C LEU A 46 3.69 6.67 -6.20
N LEU A 47 3.56 6.37 -4.92
CA LEU A 47 2.29 6.16 -4.23
C LEU A 47 1.98 7.39 -3.40
N ILE A 48 0.89 8.07 -3.70
CA ILE A 48 0.41 9.22 -2.92
C ILE A 48 -0.73 8.74 -2.02
N VAL A 49 -0.55 8.86 -0.72
CA VAL A 49 -1.58 8.57 0.29
C VAL A 49 -2.08 9.92 0.81
N ALA A 50 -3.11 10.45 0.16
CA ALA A 50 -3.65 11.78 0.45
C ALA A 50 -5.05 11.96 -0.14
N SER A 51 -5.80 12.92 0.41
CA SER A 51 -6.91 13.53 -0.30
C SER A 51 -6.36 14.50 -1.34
N VAL A 52 -6.78 14.37 -2.57
CA VAL A 52 -6.21 15.13 -3.70
C VAL A 52 -7.33 15.79 -4.50
N ASP A 53 -7.17 17.08 -4.81
CA ASP A 53 -8.12 17.81 -5.65
C ASP A 53 -8.29 17.15 -7.03
N GLN A 54 -9.47 17.33 -7.62
CA GLN A 54 -9.82 16.70 -8.89
C GLN A 54 -8.96 17.18 -10.06
N GLN A 55 -8.52 18.42 -10.04
CA GLN A 55 -7.61 18.97 -11.08
C GLN A 55 -6.24 18.32 -10.98
N VAL A 56 -5.73 18.09 -9.77
CA VAL A 56 -4.46 17.40 -9.54
C VAL A 56 -4.56 15.93 -9.96
N LYS A 57 -5.66 15.25 -9.63
CA LYS A 57 -5.93 13.87 -10.10
C LYS A 57 -5.92 13.78 -11.62
N ALA A 58 -6.58 14.72 -12.30
CA ALA A 58 -6.63 14.77 -13.75
C ALA A 58 -5.24 15.01 -14.36
N ALA A 59 -4.46 15.94 -13.81
CA ALA A 59 -3.11 16.24 -14.28
C ALA A 59 -2.15 15.04 -14.11
N LEU A 60 -2.20 14.35 -12.97
CA LEU A 60 -1.42 13.14 -12.72
C LEU A 60 -1.84 12.00 -13.65
N CYS A 61 -3.13 11.83 -13.89
CA CYS A 61 -3.65 10.85 -14.85
C CYS A 61 -3.14 11.11 -16.27
N MET A 62 -3.16 12.36 -16.73
CA MET A 62 -2.63 12.73 -18.06
C MET A 62 -1.13 12.42 -18.17
N ASN A 63 -0.33 12.71 -17.15
CA ASN A 63 1.09 12.40 -17.14
C ASN A 63 1.36 10.89 -17.13
N LYS A 64 0.54 10.12 -16.42
CA LYS A 64 0.61 8.66 -16.45
C LYS A 64 0.28 8.11 -17.85
N VAL A 65 -0.79 8.60 -18.49
CA VAL A 65 -1.18 8.15 -19.84
C VAL A 65 -0.09 8.47 -20.87
N LYS A 66 0.60 9.61 -20.73
CA LYS A 66 1.76 9.97 -21.56
C LYS A 66 3.01 9.13 -21.24
N GLY A 67 2.98 8.29 -20.22
CA GLY A 67 4.11 7.45 -19.82
C GLY A 67 5.23 8.20 -19.07
N ASN A 68 5.01 9.44 -18.68
CA ASN A 68 6.02 10.26 -18.00
C ASN A 68 6.26 9.81 -16.56
N ILE A 69 5.21 9.34 -15.88
CA ILE A 69 5.25 8.90 -14.48
C ILE A 69 4.44 7.61 -14.26
N LYS A 70 4.87 6.83 -13.29
CA LYS A 70 4.09 5.74 -12.72
C LYS A 70 3.59 6.19 -11.34
N VAL A 71 2.31 6.52 -11.23
CA VAL A 71 1.72 7.06 -10.01
C VAL A 71 0.42 6.35 -9.67
N ASN A 72 0.16 6.19 -8.39
CA ASN A 72 -1.14 5.82 -7.85
C ASN A 72 -1.51 6.75 -6.71
N ILE A 73 -2.81 7.00 -6.54
CA ILE A 73 -3.35 7.81 -5.47
C ILE A 73 -4.30 6.94 -4.66
N VAL A 74 -4.11 6.93 -3.36
CA VAL A 74 -4.90 6.18 -2.40
C VAL A 74 -5.40 7.15 -1.34
N ASP A 75 -6.66 7.01 -0.97
CA ASP A 75 -7.23 7.83 0.09
C ASP A 75 -6.59 7.48 1.45
N LEU A 76 -6.56 8.48 2.33
CA LEU A 76 -6.00 8.32 3.67
C LEU A 76 -6.77 7.24 4.46
N PRO A 77 -6.05 6.31 5.11
CA PRO A 77 -6.70 5.29 5.92
C PRO A 77 -7.27 5.86 7.22
N GLY A 78 -8.41 5.31 7.67
CA GLY A 78 -9.05 5.68 8.92
C GLY A 78 -10.03 6.85 8.82
N PHE A 79 -10.72 7.11 9.91
CA PHE A 79 -11.71 8.18 10.04
C PHE A 79 -11.62 8.84 11.41
N GLY A 80 -11.82 10.16 11.46
CA GLY A 80 -11.84 10.92 12.71
C GLY A 80 -10.51 10.88 13.47
N PRO A 81 -10.52 10.80 14.81
CA PRO A 81 -9.32 10.87 15.64
C PRO A 81 -8.28 9.78 15.33
N THR A 82 -8.74 8.61 14.84
CA THR A 82 -7.84 7.49 14.54
C THR A 82 -7.16 7.60 13.19
N LYS A 83 -7.51 8.59 12.35
CA LYS A 83 -6.88 8.84 11.06
C LYS A 83 -5.40 9.18 11.23
N GLN A 84 -5.07 10.07 12.16
CA GLN A 84 -3.70 10.43 12.47
C GLN A 84 -2.88 9.22 12.91
N ASP A 85 -3.38 8.46 13.88
CA ASP A 85 -2.71 7.26 14.38
C ASP A 85 -2.41 6.24 13.27
N THR A 86 -3.38 6.05 12.33
CA THR A 86 -3.20 5.11 11.22
C THR A 86 -2.18 5.62 10.20
N CYS A 87 -2.15 6.94 9.95
CA CYS A 87 -1.14 7.56 9.10
C CYS A 87 0.26 7.50 9.72
N GLU A 88 0.37 7.66 11.04
CA GLU A 88 1.64 7.49 11.76
C GLU A 88 2.14 6.04 11.72
N ASP A 89 1.24 5.05 11.85
CA ASP A 89 1.59 3.64 11.69
C ASP A 89 2.08 3.35 10.26
N LEU A 90 1.42 3.93 9.26
CA LEU A 90 1.83 3.80 7.87
C LEU A 90 3.19 4.47 7.61
N ALA A 91 3.42 5.65 8.17
CA ALA A 91 4.69 6.35 8.09
C ALA A 91 5.82 5.56 8.75
N PHE A 92 5.56 4.97 9.91
CA PHE A 92 6.49 4.08 10.59
C PHE A 92 6.87 2.87 9.72
N LEU A 93 5.89 2.23 9.07
CA LEU A 93 6.12 1.07 8.20
C LEU A 93 6.89 1.42 6.91
N THR A 94 6.72 2.62 6.37
CA THR A 94 7.30 3.02 5.08
C THR A 94 8.54 3.88 5.21
N GLY A 95 8.84 4.38 6.42
CA GLY A 95 9.89 5.37 6.66
C GLY A 95 9.54 6.78 6.14
N ALA A 96 8.28 7.01 5.72
CA ALA A 96 7.82 8.33 5.30
C ALA A 96 7.61 9.27 6.49
N LYS A 97 7.56 10.57 6.22
CA LYS A 97 7.04 11.58 7.19
C LYS A 97 5.59 11.91 6.86
N VAL A 98 4.75 11.95 7.87
CA VAL A 98 3.36 12.45 7.72
C VAL A 98 3.38 13.95 7.66
N ILE A 99 2.81 14.52 6.62
CA ILE A 99 2.67 15.97 6.44
C ILE A 99 1.26 16.36 6.82
N ASN A 100 1.13 17.30 7.76
CA ASN A 100 -0.16 17.77 8.26
C ASN A 100 -0.14 19.28 8.51
N GLU A 101 -0.86 20.06 7.69
CA GLU A 101 -0.99 21.53 7.86
C GLU A 101 -1.64 21.91 9.19
N GLU A 102 -2.55 21.07 9.73
CA GLU A 102 -3.17 21.34 11.03
C GLU A 102 -2.17 21.31 12.19
N LEU A 103 -1.05 20.60 12.02
CA LEU A 103 0.05 20.56 12.98
C LEU A 103 1.14 21.59 12.71
N GLY A 104 0.97 22.41 11.66
CA GLY A 104 1.87 23.48 11.31
C GLY A 104 2.90 23.14 10.22
N ASP A 105 2.78 21.99 9.57
CA ASP A 105 3.61 21.66 8.42
C ASP A 105 3.18 22.51 7.21
N ASP A 106 4.15 22.95 6.41
CA ASP A 106 3.90 23.71 5.20
C ASP A 106 3.96 22.77 3.97
N LEU A 107 2.87 22.74 3.21
CA LEU A 107 2.81 21.95 1.96
C LEU A 107 3.80 22.45 0.90
N ASP A 108 4.28 23.71 0.99
CA ASP A 108 5.31 24.24 0.09
C ASP A 108 6.71 23.70 0.39
N LEU A 109 6.90 23.10 1.58
CA LEU A 109 8.16 22.50 2.02
C LEU A 109 8.21 20.98 1.83
N ILE A 110 7.27 20.41 1.08
CA ILE A 110 7.30 18.98 0.75
C ILE A 110 8.53 18.70 -0.12
N ASP A 111 9.47 17.94 0.43
CA ASP A 111 10.71 17.56 -0.24
C ASP A 111 10.92 16.03 -0.22
N ILE A 112 12.00 15.61 -0.83
CA ILE A 112 12.41 14.21 -0.98
C ILE A 112 12.55 13.52 0.38
N ASP A 113 13.02 14.25 1.39
CA ASP A 113 13.20 13.73 2.77
C ASP A 113 11.89 13.32 3.48
N CYS A 114 10.74 13.70 2.90
CA CYS A 114 9.43 13.29 3.40
C CYS A 114 8.97 11.95 2.82
N LEU A 115 9.66 11.43 1.81
CA LEU A 115 9.28 10.21 1.11
C LEU A 115 9.73 8.98 1.87
N GLY A 116 8.83 8.00 1.95
CA GLY A 116 9.16 6.63 2.36
C GLY A 116 9.37 5.72 1.17
N GLU A 117 9.77 4.49 1.45
CA GLU A 117 10.01 3.47 0.44
C GLU A 117 9.32 2.15 0.81
N VAL A 118 8.79 1.46 -0.19
CA VAL A 118 8.26 0.10 -0.02
C VAL A 118 8.70 -0.77 -1.18
N TYR A 119 8.77 -2.08 -0.99
CA TYR A 119 9.15 -3.01 -2.06
C TYR A 119 8.09 -3.09 -3.15
N THR A 120 6.84 -3.26 -2.76
CA THR A 120 5.72 -3.29 -3.71
C THR A 120 4.50 -2.63 -3.09
N ALA A 121 3.71 -2.02 -3.96
CA ALA A 121 2.38 -1.53 -3.60
C ALA A 121 1.37 -2.07 -4.61
N VAL A 122 0.44 -2.89 -4.15
CA VAL A 122 -0.64 -3.46 -4.96
C VAL A 122 -1.96 -2.91 -4.45
N THR A 123 -2.63 -2.15 -5.30
CA THR A 123 -3.92 -1.52 -4.99
C THR A 123 -5.01 -2.12 -5.85
N ASP A 124 -6.03 -2.67 -5.23
CA ASP A 124 -7.30 -3.06 -5.85
C ASP A 124 -8.39 -2.00 -5.60
N ASP A 125 -9.65 -2.32 -5.85
CA ASP A 125 -10.78 -1.42 -5.65
C ASP A 125 -11.11 -1.15 -4.17
N LYS A 126 -10.61 -1.96 -3.24
CA LYS A 126 -10.94 -1.92 -1.81
C LYS A 126 -9.73 -1.78 -0.90
N ASN A 127 -8.60 -2.36 -1.31
CA ASN A 127 -7.45 -2.51 -0.45
C ASN A 127 -6.17 -2.06 -1.15
N THR A 128 -5.21 -1.62 -0.36
CA THR A 128 -3.83 -1.43 -0.80
C THR A 128 -2.93 -2.27 0.09
N VAL A 129 -2.18 -3.19 -0.53
CA VAL A 129 -1.20 -4.04 0.14
C VAL A 129 0.19 -3.46 -0.12
N LEU A 130 0.87 -3.11 0.94
CA LEU A 130 2.25 -2.62 0.91
C LEU A 130 3.18 -3.71 1.43
N THR A 131 4.25 -4.00 0.70
CA THR A 131 5.31 -4.88 1.18
C THR A 131 6.47 -4.02 1.63
N VAL A 132 6.79 -4.06 2.91
CA VAL A 132 7.83 -3.26 3.55
C VAL A 132 8.96 -4.14 4.07
N ASP A 133 10.13 -3.54 4.29
CA ASP A 133 11.25 -4.15 4.99
C ASP A 133 11.46 -3.37 6.30
N ILE A 134 11.02 -3.96 7.37
CA ILE A 134 11.17 -3.36 8.71
C ILE A 134 11.76 -4.40 9.65
N GLU A 135 12.60 -3.97 10.56
CA GLU A 135 13.17 -4.88 11.57
C GLU A 135 12.06 -5.38 12.52
N ASP A 136 12.03 -6.69 12.75
CA ASP A 136 11.03 -7.33 13.61
C ASP A 136 10.96 -6.71 15.01
N LYS A 137 12.10 -6.27 15.55
CA LYS A 137 12.16 -5.63 16.88
C LYS A 137 11.38 -4.34 16.99
N ASP A 138 11.48 -3.48 15.96
CA ASP A 138 10.80 -2.18 15.96
C ASP A 138 9.30 -2.38 15.76
N LEU A 139 8.93 -3.32 14.90
CA LEU A 139 7.56 -3.72 14.69
C LEU A 139 6.93 -4.31 15.96
N ASP A 140 7.63 -5.20 16.65
CA ASP A 140 7.18 -5.81 17.90
C ASP A 140 6.96 -4.77 19.00
N GLN A 141 7.86 -3.79 19.13
CA GLN A 141 7.69 -2.70 20.08
C GLN A 141 6.45 -1.86 19.79
N ARG A 142 6.18 -1.56 18.52
CA ARG A 142 4.99 -0.82 18.11
C ARG A 142 3.72 -1.62 18.40
N ILE A 143 3.71 -2.91 18.06
CA ILE A 143 2.61 -3.84 18.35
C ILE A 143 2.33 -3.90 19.86
N GLN A 144 3.36 -4.08 20.69
CA GLN A 144 3.20 -4.11 22.15
C GLN A 144 2.66 -2.79 22.70
N SER A 145 3.06 -1.67 22.14
CA SER A 145 2.55 -0.34 22.55
C SER A 145 1.06 -0.22 22.28
N ILE A 146 0.60 -0.64 21.12
CA ILE A 146 -0.83 -0.63 20.76
C ILE A 146 -1.62 -1.63 21.60
N GLN A 147 -1.06 -2.81 21.86
CA GLN A 147 -1.70 -3.81 22.75
C GLN A 147 -1.93 -3.25 24.14
N LYS A 148 -0.94 -2.55 24.72
CA LYS A 148 -1.08 -1.88 26.02
C LYS A 148 -2.17 -0.81 26.02
N ILE A 149 -2.41 -0.14 24.91
CA ILE A 149 -3.50 0.83 24.76
C ILE A 149 -4.84 0.09 24.75
N ILE A 150 -4.96 -0.99 23.99
CA ILE A 150 -6.17 -1.83 23.91
C ILE A 150 -6.55 -2.37 25.31
N ASP A 151 -5.56 -2.83 26.06
CA ASP A 151 -5.77 -3.42 27.41
C ASP A 151 -6.21 -2.38 28.46
N LYS A 152 -5.83 -1.10 28.25
CA LYS A 152 -6.24 0.00 29.14
C LYS A 152 -7.60 0.62 28.76
N GLU A 153 -8.05 0.42 27.55
CA GLU A 153 -9.29 1.01 27.01
C GLU A 153 -10.52 0.12 27.22
N ASP A 154 -10.87 -0.15 28.49
CA ASP A 154 -12.08 -0.93 28.80
C ASP A 154 -13.40 -0.17 28.61
N LYS A 155 -13.37 1.16 28.51
CA LYS A 155 -14.56 2.02 28.57
C LYS A 155 -15.18 2.36 27.22
N ASN A 156 -14.44 2.23 26.11
CA ASN A 156 -14.94 2.62 24.79
C ASN A 156 -14.76 1.51 23.74
N PRO A 157 -15.82 0.70 23.52
CA PRO A 157 -15.73 -0.43 22.58
C PRO A 157 -15.44 0.00 21.13
N PHE A 158 -15.78 1.22 20.75
CA PHE A 158 -15.48 1.75 19.42
C PHE A 158 -13.98 2.00 19.23
N LEU A 159 -13.34 2.68 20.18
CA LEU A 159 -11.89 2.91 20.14
C LEU A 159 -11.11 1.59 20.23
N LYS A 160 -11.54 0.69 21.10
CA LYS A 160 -10.96 -0.66 21.22
C LYS A 160 -10.97 -1.39 19.88
N LYS A 161 -12.09 -1.38 19.16
CA LYS A 161 -12.21 -1.97 17.83
C LYS A 161 -11.27 -1.31 16.81
N LYS A 162 -11.09 0.00 16.89
CA LYS A 162 -10.17 0.75 16.00
C LYS A 162 -8.71 0.38 16.28
N HIS A 163 -8.28 0.32 17.52
CA HIS A 163 -6.93 -0.13 17.87
C HIS A 163 -6.69 -1.61 17.51
N GLN A 164 -7.71 -2.46 17.59
CA GLN A 164 -7.63 -3.83 17.10
C GLN A 164 -7.43 -3.88 15.56
N GLN A 165 -8.08 -2.97 14.80
CA GLN A 165 -7.86 -2.85 13.36
C GLN A 165 -6.44 -2.39 13.04
N ARG A 166 -5.88 -1.43 13.79
CA ARG A 166 -4.48 -1.01 13.67
C ARG A 166 -3.52 -2.17 13.96
N LEU A 167 -3.78 -2.91 15.04
CA LEU A 167 -2.99 -4.08 15.39
C LEU A 167 -3.00 -5.14 14.28
N ALA A 168 -4.18 -5.42 13.71
CA ALA A 168 -4.32 -6.36 12.60
C ALA A 168 -3.57 -5.90 11.33
N MET A 169 -3.53 -4.59 11.07
CA MET A 169 -2.77 -4.01 9.96
C MET A 169 -1.26 -4.19 10.15
N LEU A 170 -0.75 -3.93 11.35
CA LEU A 170 0.68 -4.06 11.67
C LEU A 170 1.13 -5.52 11.79
N SER A 171 0.28 -6.39 12.34
CA SER A 171 0.58 -7.83 12.47
C SER A 171 0.30 -8.64 11.21
N GLY A 172 -0.25 -8.03 10.18
CA GLY A 172 -0.50 -8.65 8.88
C GLY A 172 0.80 -8.97 8.18
N SER A 173 1.25 -10.23 8.25
CA SER A 173 2.45 -10.66 7.52
C SER A 173 2.12 -10.92 6.05
N VAL A 174 2.91 -10.33 5.17
CA VAL A 174 2.88 -10.60 3.73
C VAL A 174 4.12 -11.43 3.37
N GLY A 175 3.89 -12.68 2.96
CA GLY A 175 4.97 -13.51 2.43
C GLY A 175 5.40 -13.02 1.04
N MET A 176 6.70 -12.79 0.84
CA MET A 176 7.25 -12.40 -0.45
C MET A 176 8.02 -13.57 -1.08
N VAL A 177 7.59 -14.00 -2.28
CA VAL A 177 8.32 -14.98 -3.09
C VAL A 177 9.09 -14.22 -4.18
N LYS A 178 10.43 -14.17 -4.05
CA LYS A 178 11.29 -13.56 -5.08
C LYS A 178 11.58 -14.58 -6.18
N VAL A 179 11.22 -14.25 -7.42
CA VAL A 179 11.43 -15.11 -8.59
C VAL A 179 12.52 -14.52 -9.46
N GLY A 180 13.49 -15.34 -9.84
CA GLY A 180 14.58 -14.97 -10.76
C GLY A 180 14.56 -15.80 -12.04
N ALA A 181 15.00 -15.20 -13.16
CA ALA A 181 15.19 -15.87 -14.45
C ALA A 181 16.23 -15.19 -15.31
N ASN A 182 16.73 -15.91 -16.33
CA ASN A 182 17.76 -15.41 -17.24
C ASN A 182 17.19 -14.50 -18.36
N SER A 183 15.89 -14.55 -18.61
CA SER A 183 15.21 -13.73 -19.58
C SER A 183 13.89 -13.16 -19.06
N LYS A 184 13.42 -12.07 -19.69
CA LYS A 184 12.12 -11.44 -19.32
C LYS A 184 10.94 -12.37 -19.58
N VAL A 185 10.99 -13.19 -20.61
CA VAL A 185 9.92 -14.14 -20.96
C VAL A 185 9.86 -15.26 -19.91
N GLU A 186 11.00 -15.86 -19.58
CA GLU A 186 11.11 -16.87 -18.54
C GLU A 186 10.70 -16.32 -17.17
N MET A 187 11.08 -15.09 -16.85
CA MET A 187 10.68 -14.41 -15.62
C MET A 187 9.16 -14.32 -15.51
N LYS A 188 8.51 -13.90 -16.61
CA LYS A 188 7.06 -13.76 -16.64
C LYS A 188 6.38 -15.13 -16.44
N GLU A 189 6.83 -16.15 -17.17
CA GLU A 189 6.30 -17.51 -17.06
C GLU A 189 6.45 -18.05 -15.63
N LYS A 190 7.60 -17.89 -15.00
CA LYS A 190 7.81 -18.31 -13.60
C LYS A 190 6.93 -17.53 -12.63
N LYS A 191 6.77 -16.20 -12.83
CA LYS A 191 5.89 -15.38 -12.00
C LYS A 191 4.45 -15.87 -12.11
N ASP A 192 3.96 -16.11 -13.31
CA ASP A 192 2.59 -16.59 -13.57
C ASP A 192 2.36 -17.96 -12.90
N ARG A 193 3.30 -18.90 -13.00
CA ARG A 193 3.21 -20.21 -12.33
C ARG A 193 3.17 -20.12 -10.80
N VAL A 194 4.00 -19.24 -10.22
CA VAL A 194 4.00 -19.01 -8.77
C VAL A 194 2.67 -18.39 -8.34
N GLU A 195 2.16 -17.43 -9.11
CA GLU A 195 0.87 -16.80 -8.84
C GLU A 195 -0.28 -17.80 -8.87
N ASP A 196 -0.33 -18.70 -9.87
CA ASP A 196 -1.32 -19.77 -9.97
C ASP A 196 -1.24 -20.73 -8.77
N ALA A 197 -0.02 -21.11 -8.36
CA ALA A 197 0.17 -21.95 -7.17
C ALA A 197 -0.33 -21.27 -5.88
N ILE A 198 -0.10 -19.95 -5.73
CA ILE A 198 -0.60 -19.18 -4.58
C ILE A 198 -2.13 -19.14 -4.57
N TYR A 199 -2.77 -18.88 -5.72
CA TYR A 199 -4.23 -18.87 -5.81
C TYR A 199 -4.83 -20.26 -5.51
N ALA A 200 -4.28 -21.32 -6.07
CA ALA A 200 -4.71 -22.69 -5.80
C ALA A 200 -4.58 -23.05 -4.31
N THR A 201 -3.46 -22.66 -3.69
CA THR A 201 -3.23 -22.89 -2.25
C THR A 201 -4.22 -22.10 -1.38
N LYS A 202 -4.47 -20.84 -1.71
CA LYS A 202 -5.47 -20.02 -0.99
C LYS A 202 -6.88 -20.61 -1.11
N ALA A 203 -7.26 -21.08 -2.28
CA ALA A 203 -8.54 -21.73 -2.50
C ALA A 203 -8.65 -23.02 -1.68
N ALA A 204 -7.61 -23.85 -1.70
CA ALA A 204 -7.54 -25.09 -0.94
C ALA A 204 -7.65 -24.88 0.58
N LEU A 205 -6.98 -23.84 1.10
CA LEU A 205 -7.07 -23.46 2.52
C LEU A 205 -8.47 -22.97 2.93
N LYS A 206 -9.17 -22.31 2.03
CA LYS A 206 -10.49 -21.75 2.30
C LYS A 206 -11.62 -22.77 2.12
N GLU A 207 -11.57 -23.58 1.09
CA GLU A 207 -12.67 -24.43 0.61
C GLU A 207 -12.37 -25.93 0.71
N GLY A 208 -11.14 -26.30 1.07
CA GLY A 208 -10.69 -27.69 1.13
C GLY A 208 -10.21 -28.20 -0.23
N ILE A 209 -9.98 -29.51 -0.28
CA ILE A 209 -9.47 -30.20 -1.48
C ILE A 209 -10.32 -31.42 -1.79
N VAL A 210 -10.39 -31.77 -3.07
CA VAL A 210 -10.98 -33.01 -3.58
C VAL A 210 -9.96 -33.77 -4.45
N PRO A 211 -10.10 -35.11 -4.62
CA PRO A 211 -9.25 -35.84 -5.54
C PRO A 211 -9.33 -35.27 -6.97
N GLY A 212 -8.16 -35.04 -7.57
CA GLY A 212 -8.06 -34.57 -8.94
C GLY A 212 -8.29 -35.65 -10.00
N GLY A 213 -8.04 -35.26 -11.28
CA GLY A 213 -8.12 -36.21 -12.41
C GLY A 213 -9.51 -36.77 -12.71
N GLY A 214 -10.58 -36.07 -12.30
CA GLY A 214 -11.96 -36.53 -12.49
C GLY A 214 -12.46 -37.54 -11.45
N VAL A 215 -11.60 -38.00 -10.53
CA VAL A 215 -11.96 -39.00 -9.50
C VAL A 215 -13.06 -38.48 -8.56
N ALA A 216 -13.07 -37.21 -8.25
CA ALA A 216 -14.11 -36.61 -7.42
C ALA A 216 -15.51 -36.75 -8.04
N LEU A 217 -15.61 -36.62 -9.37
CA LEU A 217 -16.87 -36.79 -10.12
C LEU A 217 -17.32 -38.24 -10.19
N LEU A 218 -16.37 -39.23 -10.14
CA LEU A 218 -16.68 -40.63 -10.12
C LEU A 218 -17.16 -41.14 -8.74
N ASN A 219 -16.75 -40.40 -7.68
CA ASN A 219 -17.07 -40.74 -6.28
C ASN A 219 -18.28 -39.98 -5.74
N ALA A 220 -18.82 -39.02 -6.47
CA ALA A 220 -19.99 -38.23 -6.13
C ALA A 220 -21.27 -38.94 -6.63
#